data_151bd256e1a158d274c312bfcbccddb0
#
_entry.id   151bd256e1a158d274c312bfcbccddb0
#
_cell.length_a   1.000
_cell.length_b   1.000
_cell.length_c   1.000
_cell.angle_alpha   90.00
_cell.angle_beta   90.00
_cell.angle_gamma   90.00
#
_symmetry.space_group_name_H-M   'P 1'
#
loop_
_entity.id
_entity.type
_entity.pdbx_description
1 polymer ?
#
loop_
_entity_poly.entity_id
_entity_poly.type
_entity_poly.pdbx_seq_one_letter_code
_entity_poly.pdbx_strand_id
1 'polypeptide(L)'
;MIARTPTIISLLVTAVVVAAASCGGDDDGGRQGSEAAVEGQQIARRSGCSACHGADGQGGVGPAWAGDLGKQIELTDGSTVTVDEAYLRRSVAEPSAQVHAGFTVSMPENQLTDEEIDKVVAYIVSLNSGTAPGTTG
;
A
#
# COMPACT_ATOMS: atom_id res chain seq x y z
N MET A 1 42.83 -72.79 29.13
CA MET A 1 42.61 -72.19 27.81
C MET A 1 41.33 -71.36 27.92
N ILE A 2 41.44 -70.05 27.98
CA ILE A 2 40.32 -69.15 28.28
C ILE A 2 39.96 -68.45 26.99
N ALA A 3 38.78 -68.75 26.45
CA ALA A 3 38.28 -68.10 25.25
C ALA A 3 37.59 -66.78 25.64
N ARG A 4 38.08 -65.68 25.15
CA ARG A 4 37.50 -64.36 25.31
C ARG A 4 36.58 -64.05 24.11
N THR A 5 35.31 -63.91 24.38
CA THR A 5 34.30 -63.37 23.42
C THR A 5 34.36 -61.84 23.37
N PRO A 6 34.42 -61.20 22.20
CA PRO A 6 34.27 -59.75 22.11
C PRO A 6 32.80 -59.37 22.09
N THR A 7 32.43 -58.49 23.00
CA THR A 7 31.12 -57.82 23.07
C THR A 7 31.04 -56.77 21.99
N ILE A 8 30.12 -56.93 21.05
CA ILE A 8 29.80 -55.97 20.01
C ILE A 8 28.87 -54.91 20.62
N ILE A 9 29.36 -53.72 20.85
CA ILE A 9 28.57 -52.57 21.25
C ILE A 9 27.94 -51.99 19.98
N SER A 10 26.62 -52.26 19.83
CA SER A 10 25.79 -51.68 18.76
C SER A 10 25.48 -50.24 19.12
N LEU A 11 26.12 -49.28 18.47
CA LEU A 11 25.78 -47.85 18.55
C LEU A 11 24.57 -47.59 17.65
N LEU A 12 23.40 -47.44 18.25
CA LEU A 12 22.20 -46.93 17.62
C LEU A 12 22.36 -45.41 17.44
N VAL A 13 22.70 -44.99 16.23
CA VAL A 13 22.67 -43.59 15.84
C VAL A 13 21.20 -43.27 15.47
N THR A 14 20.49 -42.64 16.38
CA THR A 14 19.18 -42.04 16.13
C THR A 14 19.37 -40.79 15.33
N ALA A 15 19.11 -40.81 14.05
CA ALA A 15 19.01 -39.66 13.19
C ALA A 15 17.74 -38.87 13.54
N VAL A 16 17.88 -37.74 14.24
CA VAL A 16 16.82 -36.76 14.44
C VAL A 16 16.67 -35.98 13.15
N VAL A 17 15.67 -36.32 12.35
CA VAL A 17 15.26 -35.51 11.21
C VAL A 17 14.48 -34.32 11.76
N VAL A 18 15.16 -33.15 11.88
CA VAL A 18 14.50 -31.88 12.13
C VAL A 18 13.80 -31.48 10.82
N ALA A 19 12.51 -31.76 10.72
CA ALA A 19 11.68 -31.17 9.69
C ALA A 19 11.56 -29.66 9.98
N ALA A 20 12.37 -28.85 9.31
CA ALA A 20 12.15 -27.43 9.23
C ALA A 20 10.85 -27.22 8.48
N ALA A 21 9.75 -27.00 9.23
CA ALA A 21 8.52 -26.47 8.66
C ALA A 21 8.83 -25.04 8.20
N SER A 22 9.14 -24.92 6.91
CA SER A 22 9.18 -23.64 6.22
C SER A 22 7.73 -23.15 6.15
N CYS A 23 7.30 -22.36 7.14
CA CYS A 23 6.15 -21.48 7.00
C CYS A 23 6.56 -20.35 6.06
N GLY A 24 6.59 -20.62 4.77
CA GLY A 24 6.53 -19.60 3.73
C GLY A 24 5.07 -19.17 3.62
N GLY A 25 4.62 -18.29 4.50
CA GLY A 25 3.38 -17.56 4.31
C GLY A 25 3.67 -16.37 3.42
N ASP A 26 2.84 -16.20 2.40
CA ASP A 26 2.89 -15.11 1.41
C ASP A 26 2.47 -13.77 2.03
N ASP A 27 3.19 -13.29 3.07
CA ASP A 27 3.01 -11.97 3.69
C ASP A 27 3.76 -10.85 2.96
N ASP A 28 4.43 -11.18 1.85
CA ASP A 28 5.29 -10.23 1.13
C ASP A 28 4.47 -9.12 0.44
N GLY A 29 3.27 -9.45 -0.07
CA GLY A 29 2.39 -8.47 -0.71
C GLY A 29 1.86 -7.40 0.26
N GLY A 30 1.50 -7.79 1.48
CA GLY A 30 1.03 -6.87 2.51
C GLY A 30 2.13 -5.93 3.00
N ARG A 31 3.36 -6.41 3.10
CA ARG A 31 4.51 -5.63 3.54
C ARG A 31 4.95 -4.60 2.49
N GLN A 32 5.00 -5.01 1.22
CA GLN A 32 5.31 -4.12 0.10
C GLN A 32 4.24 -3.04 -0.07
N GLY A 33 2.96 -3.37 0.06
CA GLY A 33 1.87 -2.38 0.04
C GLY A 33 1.98 -1.37 1.19
N SER A 34 2.37 -1.80 2.38
CA SER A 34 2.62 -0.93 3.54
C SER A 34 3.81 0.01 3.32
N GLU A 35 4.91 -0.48 2.75
CA GLU A 35 6.09 0.35 2.43
C GLU A 35 5.77 1.37 1.36
N ALA A 36 5.11 0.98 0.27
CA ALA A 36 4.68 1.89 -0.78
C ALA A 36 3.74 2.98 -0.25
N ALA A 37 2.83 2.66 0.67
CA ALA A 37 1.95 3.65 1.29
C ALA A 37 2.72 4.64 2.17
N VAL A 38 3.72 4.20 2.92
CA VAL A 38 4.60 5.08 3.72
C VAL A 38 5.37 6.05 2.82
N GLU A 39 5.97 5.54 1.76
CA GLU A 39 6.68 6.37 0.78
C GLU A 39 5.72 7.33 0.08
N GLY A 40 4.54 6.86 -0.32
CA GLY A 40 3.49 7.67 -0.94
C GLY A 40 3.03 8.83 -0.06
N GLN A 41 2.90 8.62 1.25
CA GLN A 41 2.60 9.69 2.20
C GLN A 41 3.70 10.75 2.21
N GLN A 42 4.96 10.33 2.20
CA GLN A 42 6.10 11.26 2.18
C GLN A 42 6.14 12.04 0.85
N ILE A 43 5.86 11.38 -0.27
CA ILE A 43 5.77 12.02 -1.58
C ILE A 43 4.66 13.05 -1.58
N ALA A 44 3.45 12.69 -1.16
CA ALA A 44 2.31 13.60 -1.10
C ALA A 44 2.59 14.86 -0.24
N ARG A 45 3.29 14.69 0.88
CA ARG A 45 3.68 15.82 1.74
C ARG A 45 4.71 16.73 1.09
N ARG A 46 5.81 16.16 0.55
CA ARG A 46 6.87 16.98 -0.05
C ARG A 46 6.46 17.65 -1.37
N SER A 47 5.50 17.06 -2.08
CA SER A 47 4.95 17.60 -3.34
C SER A 47 3.79 18.56 -3.13
N GLY A 48 3.43 18.89 -1.87
CA GLY A 48 2.41 19.87 -1.54
C GLY A 48 0.96 19.39 -1.68
N CYS A 49 0.72 18.14 -1.98
CA CYS A 49 -0.64 17.57 -2.16
C CYS A 49 -1.51 17.79 -0.91
N SER A 50 -0.91 17.62 0.27
CA SER A 50 -1.59 17.78 1.57
C SER A 50 -2.10 19.20 1.83
N ALA A 51 -1.58 20.21 1.13
CA ALA A 51 -2.06 21.59 1.27
C ALA A 51 -3.52 21.76 0.81
N CYS A 52 -3.93 20.99 -0.20
CA CYS A 52 -5.28 21.00 -0.75
C CYS A 52 -6.15 19.85 -0.25
N HIS A 53 -5.56 18.64 -0.11
CA HIS A 53 -6.29 17.43 0.24
C HIS A 53 -6.33 17.13 1.74
N GLY A 54 -5.68 17.96 2.57
CA GLY A 54 -5.55 17.78 4.01
C GLY A 54 -4.37 16.89 4.41
N ALA A 55 -3.85 17.09 5.61
CA ALA A 55 -2.66 16.39 6.11
C ALA A 55 -2.85 14.86 6.21
N ASP A 56 -4.09 14.45 6.48
CA ASP A 56 -4.51 13.06 6.63
C ASP A 56 -5.55 12.65 5.57
N GLY A 57 -5.61 13.39 4.45
CA GLY A 57 -6.52 13.11 3.35
C GLY A 57 -7.99 13.43 3.63
N GLN A 58 -8.27 14.25 4.65
CA GLN A 58 -9.63 14.63 5.04
C GLN A 58 -10.30 15.62 4.09
N GLY A 59 -9.58 16.13 3.08
CA GLY A 59 -10.06 17.14 2.16
C GLY A 59 -9.79 18.56 2.65
N GLY A 60 -10.22 19.53 1.85
CA GLY A 60 -10.06 20.95 2.09
C GLY A 60 -10.49 21.72 0.85
N VAL A 61 -9.58 22.47 0.24
CA VAL A 61 -9.85 23.13 -1.06
C VAL A 61 -9.88 22.12 -2.21
N GLY A 62 -9.31 20.94 -2.02
CA GLY A 62 -9.44 19.77 -2.88
C GLY A 62 -10.29 18.67 -2.23
N PRO A 63 -10.70 17.65 -3.02
CA PRO A 63 -11.50 16.53 -2.49
C PRO A 63 -10.78 15.72 -1.43
N ALA A 64 -11.58 15.08 -0.57
CA ALA A 64 -11.04 14.13 0.40
C ALA A 64 -10.47 12.90 -0.30
N TRP A 65 -9.44 12.31 0.29
CA TRP A 65 -8.93 11.00 -0.10
C TRP A 65 -9.48 9.90 0.82
N ALA A 66 -9.61 10.23 2.12
CA ALA A 66 -10.14 9.30 3.10
C ALA A 66 -11.66 9.18 2.97
N GLY A 67 -12.13 7.95 2.84
CA GLY A 67 -13.54 7.62 2.78
C GLY A 67 -14.21 7.74 1.41
N ASP A 68 -13.48 8.07 0.35
CA ASP A 68 -14.06 8.21 -0.99
C ASP A 68 -13.79 7.03 -1.93
N LEU A 69 -12.87 6.14 -1.59
CA LEU A 69 -12.61 4.94 -2.41
C LEU A 69 -13.88 4.08 -2.55
N GLY A 70 -14.18 3.70 -3.78
CA GLY A 70 -15.38 2.94 -4.16
C GLY A 70 -16.64 3.75 -4.34
N LYS A 71 -16.66 5.05 -4.01
CA LYS A 71 -17.81 5.92 -4.25
C LYS A 71 -17.90 6.34 -5.72
N GLN A 72 -19.11 6.64 -6.13
CA GLN A 72 -19.35 7.33 -7.41
C GLN A 72 -19.35 8.84 -7.17
N ILE A 73 -18.64 9.55 -8.01
CA ILE A 73 -18.53 11.01 -8.01
C ILE A 73 -18.92 11.56 -9.38
N GLU A 74 -19.45 12.78 -9.39
CA GLU A 74 -19.73 13.52 -10.61
C GLU A 74 -18.50 14.32 -11.03
N LEU A 75 -18.23 14.35 -12.33
CA LEU A 75 -17.19 15.17 -12.94
C LEU A 75 -17.78 16.47 -13.49
N THR A 76 -16.95 17.46 -13.74
CA THR A 76 -17.39 18.78 -14.26
C THR A 76 -18.01 18.73 -15.64
N ASP A 77 -17.80 17.65 -16.40
CA ASP A 77 -18.47 17.40 -17.69
C ASP A 77 -19.85 16.75 -17.56
N GLY A 78 -20.30 16.49 -16.31
CA GLY A 78 -21.57 15.84 -16.00
C GLY A 78 -21.51 14.31 -16.05
N SER A 79 -20.40 13.71 -16.38
CA SER A 79 -20.22 12.27 -16.30
C SER A 79 -20.01 11.81 -14.85
N THR A 80 -20.15 10.51 -14.61
CA THR A 80 -19.93 9.89 -13.30
C THR A 80 -18.83 8.86 -13.41
N VAL A 81 -17.94 8.82 -12.43
CA VAL A 81 -16.86 7.84 -12.32
C VAL A 81 -16.82 7.23 -10.93
N THR A 82 -16.36 5.98 -10.84
CA THR A 82 -16.06 5.37 -9.53
C THR A 82 -14.65 5.77 -9.11
N VAL A 83 -14.48 6.18 -7.86
CA VAL A 83 -13.17 6.44 -7.28
C VAL A 83 -12.50 5.10 -7.02
N ASP A 84 -11.73 4.63 -7.98
CA ASP A 84 -10.89 3.45 -7.92
C ASP A 84 -9.42 3.83 -8.13
N GLU A 85 -8.52 2.86 -8.07
CA GLU A 85 -7.08 3.10 -8.26
C GLU A 85 -6.76 3.68 -9.65
N ALA A 86 -7.50 3.26 -10.69
CA ALA A 86 -7.31 3.77 -12.04
C ALA A 86 -7.70 5.25 -12.15
N TYR A 87 -8.83 5.62 -11.52
CA TYR A 87 -9.25 7.02 -11.41
C TYR A 87 -8.22 7.84 -10.61
N LEU A 88 -7.79 7.34 -9.45
CA LEU A 88 -6.82 8.03 -8.59
C LEU A 88 -5.51 8.25 -9.34
N ARG A 89 -4.99 7.22 -10.00
CA ARG A 89 -3.76 7.30 -10.79
C ARG A 89 -3.88 8.35 -11.90
N ARG A 90 -4.99 8.31 -12.65
CA ARG A 90 -5.24 9.25 -13.74
C ARG A 90 -5.38 10.69 -13.24
N SER A 91 -6.08 10.90 -12.12
CA SER A 91 -6.26 12.23 -11.53
C SER A 91 -4.95 12.86 -11.06
N VAL A 92 -3.97 12.05 -10.63
CA VAL A 92 -2.64 12.55 -10.27
C VAL A 92 -1.78 12.78 -11.52
N ALA A 93 -1.81 11.86 -12.50
CA ALA A 93 -1.00 11.95 -13.71
C ALA A 93 -1.49 13.06 -14.67
N GLU A 94 -2.81 13.22 -14.78
CA GLU A 94 -3.49 14.13 -15.71
C GLU A 94 -4.57 14.93 -14.97
N PRO A 95 -4.20 15.92 -14.12
CA PRO A 95 -5.15 16.60 -13.23
C PRO A 95 -6.35 17.26 -13.92
N SER A 96 -6.18 17.61 -15.18
CA SER A 96 -7.21 18.28 -15.98
C SER A 96 -8.15 17.31 -16.73
N ALA A 97 -7.86 16.00 -16.73
CA ALA A 97 -8.58 15.04 -17.55
C ALA A 97 -9.93 14.61 -16.97
N GLN A 98 -10.02 14.52 -15.64
CA GLN A 98 -11.23 14.08 -14.91
C GLN A 98 -11.40 14.95 -13.66
N VAL A 99 -12.01 16.11 -13.81
CA VAL A 99 -12.14 17.10 -12.74
C VAL A 99 -13.37 16.80 -11.91
N HIS A 100 -13.19 16.57 -10.61
CA HIS A 100 -14.28 16.34 -9.65
C HIS A 100 -15.16 17.58 -9.53
N ALA A 101 -16.46 17.42 -9.69
CA ALA A 101 -17.43 18.52 -9.59
C ALA A 101 -17.49 19.06 -8.14
N GLY A 102 -17.86 20.33 -8.03
CA GLY A 102 -18.03 20.99 -6.72
C GLY A 102 -16.77 21.65 -6.16
N PHE A 103 -15.62 21.51 -6.81
CA PHE A 103 -14.40 22.20 -6.43
C PHE A 103 -14.08 23.34 -7.38
N THR A 104 -13.69 24.51 -6.82
CA THR A 104 -13.40 25.73 -7.59
C THR A 104 -11.92 25.89 -7.93
N VAL A 105 -11.06 25.12 -7.25
CA VAL A 105 -9.61 25.13 -7.45
C VAL A 105 -9.23 23.90 -8.27
N SER A 106 -8.60 24.14 -9.42
CA SER A 106 -8.06 23.03 -10.22
C SER A 106 -6.80 22.49 -9.57
N MET A 107 -6.65 21.18 -9.58
CA MET A 107 -5.42 20.53 -9.15
C MET A 107 -4.29 20.92 -10.12
N PRO A 108 -3.14 21.43 -9.63
CA PRO A 108 -2.04 21.82 -10.50
C PRO A 108 -1.33 20.59 -11.09
N GLU A 109 -0.71 20.79 -12.24
CA GLU A 109 0.24 19.81 -12.79
C GLU A 109 1.38 19.55 -11.81
N ASN A 110 1.91 18.34 -11.83
CA ASN A 110 3.01 17.92 -10.97
C ASN A 110 4.15 17.29 -11.80
N GLN A 111 5.27 16.98 -11.15
CA GLN A 111 6.46 16.42 -11.78
C GLN A 111 6.78 15.02 -11.25
N LEU A 112 5.77 14.32 -10.73
CA LEU A 112 5.94 12.97 -10.21
C LEU A 112 6.20 11.97 -11.35
N THR A 113 7.07 11.02 -11.09
CA THR A 113 7.24 9.86 -11.97
C THR A 113 6.06 8.89 -11.81
N ASP A 114 5.87 8.01 -12.77
CA ASP A 114 4.84 6.96 -12.68
C ASP A 114 4.95 6.13 -11.40
N GLU A 115 6.17 5.79 -11.00
CA GLU A 115 6.41 5.06 -9.76
C GLU A 115 6.02 5.87 -8.50
N GLU A 116 6.29 7.17 -8.47
CA GLU A 116 5.88 8.04 -7.38
C GLU A 116 4.37 8.20 -7.33
N ILE A 117 3.71 8.28 -8.48
CA ILE A 117 2.24 8.30 -8.58
C ILE A 117 1.65 7.02 -8.02
N ASP A 118 2.18 5.85 -8.37
CA ASP A 118 1.72 4.56 -7.86
C ASP A 118 1.85 4.48 -6.32
N LYS A 119 2.93 5.01 -5.76
CA LYS A 119 3.11 5.12 -4.30
C LYS A 119 2.10 6.07 -3.65
N VAL A 120 1.81 7.22 -4.26
CA VAL A 120 0.77 8.15 -3.78
C VAL A 120 -0.60 7.48 -3.82
N VAL A 121 -0.93 6.74 -4.87
CA VAL A 121 -2.18 5.97 -4.95
C VAL A 121 -2.24 4.91 -3.86
N ALA A 122 -1.16 4.16 -3.62
CA ALA A 122 -1.09 3.18 -2.52
C ALA A 122 -1.33 3.83 -1.15
N TYR A 123 -0.81 5.04 -0.92
CA TYR A 123 -1.12 5.81 0.29
C TYR A 123 -2.60 6.15 0.38
N ILE A 124 -3.22 6.68 -0.69
CA ILE A 124 -4.64 7.02 -0.70
C ILE A 124 -5.51 5.79 -0.43
N VAL A 125 -5.19 4.66 -1.05
CA VAL A 125 -5.88 3.38 -0.81
C VAL A 125 -5.75 2.96 0.67
N SER A 126 -4.57 3.13 1.27
CA SER A 126 -4.34 2.79 2.67
C SER A 126 -5.19 3.61 3.66
N LEU A 127 -5.50 4.87 3.33
CA LEU A 127 -6.40 5.72 4.12
C LEU A 127 -7.84 5.15 4.20
N ASN A 128 -8.22 4.32 3.23
CA ASN A 128 -9.56 3.75 3.12
C ASN A 128 -9.65 2.32 3.66
N SER A 129 -8.53 1.65 3.87
CA SER A 129 -8.45 0.27 4.39
C SER A 129 -8.09 0.19 5.89
N GLY A 130 -7.91 1.33 6.56
CA GLY A 130 -7.49 1.38 7.96
C GLY A 130 -6.03 0.97 8.20
N THR A 131 -5.24 0.87 7.13
CA THR A 131 -3.81 0.51 7.18
C THR A 131 -2.89 1.71 6.92
N ALA A 132 -3.44 2.92 7.03
CA ALA A 132 -2.70 4.15 6.77
C ALA A 132 -1.49 4.30 7.71
N PRO A 133 -0.33 4.79 7.19
CA PRO A 133 0.83 5.06 8.01
C PRO A 133 0.50 6.03 9.16
N GLY A 134 0.85 5.65 10.39
CA GLY A 134 0.63 6.49 11.57
C GLY A 134 -0.72 6.33 12.27
N THR A 135 -1.65 5.52 11.78
CA THR A 135 -2.85 5.11 12.53
C THR A 135 -2.53 3.94 13.45
N THR A 136 -1.89 4.22 14.59
CA THR A 136 -1.89 3.30 15.72
C THR A 136 -3.21 3.49 16.46
N GLY A 137 -4.11 2.50 16.34
CA GLY A 137 -5.34 2.41 17.13
C GLY A 137 -5.06 2.14 18.59
#